data_7d01bd04c74022335186b8e0e25e679e
#
_entry.id   7d01bd04c74022335186b8e0e25e679e
#
_cell.length_a   1.000
_cell.length_b   1.000
_cell.length_c   1.000
_cell.angle_alpha   90.00
_cell.angle_beta   90.00
_cell.angle_gamma   90.00
#
_symmetry.space_group_name_H-M   'P 1'
#
loop_
_entity.id
_entity.type
_entity.pdbx_description
1 polymer ?
#
loop_
_entity_poly.entity_id
_entity_poly.type
_entity_poly.pdbx_seq_one_letter_code
_entity_poly.pdbx_strand_id
1 'polypeptide(L)'
;IDDRLLEIKMADLQREKDFWENWPYKFEVRAGWGGMPVMDDYYYLHDDSLIYGPGYDRPDGLEGLYAPQKGNTSMTGQIFGEFSWHIKRRLTLAGGIYVNGMYGTYVDPDNGKIIRPRRGVSVTMIPSVRLYWSNYDKVRFYSEFGLGVNVAAFDGEKNVIPAVHSTPVGITAGRKVFIFAEYSVGTVCLGGKVGLGYRF
;
A
#
# COMPACT_ATOMS: atom_id res chain seq x y z
N ILE A 1 -7.86 44.84 -6.73
CA ILE A 1 -7.27 43.43 -6.65
C ILE A 1 -7.42 42.87 -5.25
N ASP A 2 -7.34 43.70 -4.23
CA ASP A 2 -7.48 43.28 -2.84
C ASP A 2 -8.91 42.85 -2.45
N ASP A 3 -9.91 43.58 -2.86
CA ASP A 3 -11.30 43.31 -2.50
C ASP A 3 -11.77 41.95 -3.04
N ARG A 4 -11.43 41.62 -4.25
CA ARG A 4 -11.75 40.33 -4.89
C ARG A 4 -11.07 39.15 -4.21
N LEU A 5 -9.83 39.32 -3.76
CA LEU A 5 -9.10 38.31 -2.98
C LEU A 5 -9.69 38.13 -1.60
N LEU A 6 -10.20 39.23 -1.00
CA LEU A 6 -10.84 39.20 0.29
C LEU A 6 -12.17 38.44 0.23
N GLU A 7 -13.00 38.73 -0.79
CA GLU A 7 -14.24 37.99 -1.04
C GLU A 7 -14.03 36.50 -1.24
N ILE A 8 -13.03 36.10 -2.02
CA ILE A 8 -12.69 34.68 -2.24
C ILE A 8 -12.28 34.02 -0.92
N LYS A 9 -11.44 34.68 -0.10
CA LYS A 9 -11.01 34.16 1.21
C LYS A 9 -12.20 34.02 2.18
N MET A 10 -13.09 35.00 2.22
CA MET A 10 -14.27 34.95 3.08
C MET A 10 -15.24 33.85 2.66
N ALA A 11 -15.43 33.64 1.36
CA ALA A 11 -16.23 32.55 0.83
C ALA A 11 -15.63 31.16 1.15
N ASP A 12 -14.31 31.02 1.08
CA ASP A 12 -13.64 29.77 1.45
C ASP A 12 -13.72 29.48 2.95
N LEU A 13 -13.56 30.49 3.81
CA LEU A 13 -13.72 30.36 5.25
C LEU A 13 -15.16 29.94 5.62
N GLN A 14 -16.15 30.52 4.97
CA GLN A 14 -17.55 30.15 5.19
C GLN A 14 -17.81 28.70 4.78
N ARG A 15 -17.32 28.27 3.61
CA ARG A 15 -17.42 26.86 3.14
C ARG A 15 -16.73 25.88 4.08
N GLU A 16 -15.59 26.27 4.66
CA GLU A 16 -14.88 25.44 5.65
C GLU A 16 -15.70 25.30 6.93
N LYS A 17 -16.29 26.40 7.42
CA LYS A 17 -17.16 26.41 8.60
C LYS A 17 -18.41 25.53 8.38
N ASP A 18 -19.12 25.75 7.29
CA ASP A 18 -20.32 24.98 6.92
C ASP A 18 -20.00 23.48 6.78
N PHE A 19 -18.81 23.15 6.27
CA PHE A 19 -18.36 21.77 6.19
C PHE A 19 -18.22 21.13 7.56
N TRP A 20 -17.53 21.79 8.51
CA TRP A 20 -17.32 21.24 9.86
C TRP A 20 -18.59 21.17 10.71
N GLU A 21 -19.55 22.04 10.48
CA GLU A 21 -20.89 21.97 11.09
C GLU A 21 -21.66 20.71 10.63
N ASN A 22 -21.55 20.36 9.34
CA ASN A 22 -22.24 19.20 8.76
C ASN A 22 -21.42 17.91 8.86
N TRP A 23 -20.10 18.00 9.06
CA TRP A 23 -19.15 16.90 9.09
C TRP A 23 -18.21 17.02 10.30
N PRO A 24 -18.65 16.61 11.50
CA PRO A 24 -17.89 16.85 12.75
C PRO A 24 -16.73 15.88 12.97
N TYR A 25 -16.47 14.96 12.04
CA TYR A 25 -15.45 13.93 12.19
C TYR A 25 -14.07 14.46 11.84
N LYS A 26 -13.18 14.52 12.84
CA LYS A 26 -11.79 14.99 12.67
C LYS A 26 -10.80 13.84 12.48
N PHE A 27 -11.13 12.68 12.97
CA PHE A 27 -10.27 11.50 12.90
C PHE A 27 -10.97 10.35 12.20
N GLU A 28 -10.17 9.51 11.58
CA GLU A 28 -10.63 8.34 10.85
C GLU A 28 -9.65 7.18 11.07
N VAL A 29 -10.15 5.99 11.30
CA VAL A 29 -9.39 4.74 11.25
C VAL A 29 -9.96 3.88 10.14
N ARG A 30 -9.10 3.18 9.43
CA ARG A 30 -9.51 2.24 8.40
C ARG A 30 -8.63 1.00 8.39
N ALA A 31 -9.18 -0.09 7.95
CA ALA A 31 -8.47 -1.33 7.71
C ALA A 31 -8.96 -1.95 6.41
N GLY A 32 -8.07 -2.62 5.72
CA GLY A 32 -8.41 -3.20 4.43
C GLY A 32 -7.40 -4.23 3.96
N TRP A 33 -7.68 -4.72 2.77
CA TRP A 33 -6.86 -5.70 2.08
C TRP A 33 -6.88 -5.44 0.58
N GLY A 34 -5.80 -5.81 -0.10
CA GLY A 34 -5.70 -5.75 -1.55
C GLY A 34 -4.34 -5.28 -2.04
N GLY A 35 -4.25 -5.12 -3.34
CA GLY A 35 -3.02 -4.73 -4.02
C GLY A 35 -1.94 -5.82 -4.04
N MET A 36 -1.12 -5.78 -5.07
CA MET A 36 0.07 -6.62 -5.21
C MET A 36 1.27 -5.91 -4.57
N PRO A 37 1.98 -6.51 -3.60
CA PRO A 37 3.16 -5.95 -2.99
C PRO A 37 4.36 -5.99 -3.93
N VAL A 38 4.56 -4.94 -4.72
CA VAL A 38 5.52 -4.91 -5.84
C VAL A 38 6.97 -5.09 -5.38
N MET A 39 7.34 -4.43 -4.27
CA MET A 39 8.72 -4.55 -3.75
C MET A 39 9.02 -5.95 -3.24
N ASP A 40 8.06 -6.56 -2.54
CA ASP A 40 8.24 -7.91 -2.00
C ASP A 40 8.33 -8.93 -3.11
N ASP A 41 7.54 -8.75 -4.18
CA ASP A 41 7.62 -9.58 -5.38
C ASP A 41 8.99 -9.44 -6.05
N TYR A 42 9.39 -8.21 -6.34
CA TYR A 42 10.62 -7.91 -7.05
C TYR A 42 11.89 -8.39 -6.32
N TYR A 43 12.01 -8.11 -5.01
CA TYR A 43 13.24 -8.40 -4.26
C TYR A 43 13.34 -9.84 -3.75
N TYR A 44 12.20 -10.50 -3.50
CA TYR A 44 12.23 -11.79 -2.78
C TYR A 44 11.62 -12.95 -3.55
N LEU A 45 10.61 -12.67 -4.38
CA LEU A 45 9.85 -13.72 -5.03
C LEU A 45 10.09 -13.77 -6.53
N HIS A 46 10.52 -12.65 -7.13
CA HIS A 46 10.75 -12.58 -8.57
C HIS A 46 11.77 -13.62 -9.01
N ASP A 47 11.45 -14.33 -10.06
CA ASP A 47 12.37 -15.25 -10.69
C ASP A 47 13.23 -14.48 -11.70
N ASP A 48 14.49 -14.22 -11.35
CA ASP A 48 15.45 -13.53 -12.21
C ASP A 48 15.68 -14.20 -13.56
N SER A 49 15.21 -15.46 -13.72
CA SER A 49 15.26 -16.17 -14.98
C SER A 49 14.56 -15.46 -16.14
N LEU A 50 13.55 -14.61 -15.85
CA LEU A 50 12.88 -13.81 -16.86
C LEU A 50 13.73 -12.65 -17.40
N ILE A 51 14.65 -12.10 -16.59
CA ILE A 51 15.50 -10.97 -16.95
C ILE A 51 16.84 -11.44 -17.51
N TYR A 52 17.45 -12.44 -16.88
CA TYR A 52 18.81 -12.91 -17.18
C TYR A 52 18.86 -14.30 -17.85
N GLY A 53 17.72 -14.95 -18.03
CA GLY A 53 17.60 -16.29 -18.58
C GLY A 53 17.64 -17.41 -17.52
N PRO A 54 17.23 -18.61 -17.91
CA PRO A 54 17.21 -19.77 -17.01
C PRO A 54 18.61 -20.08 -16.47
N GLY A 55 18.74 -20.09 -15.12
CA GLY A 55 19.98 -20.48 -14.46
C GLY A 55 20.91 -19.35 -14.05
N TYR A 56 20.49 -18.08 -14.12
CA TYR A 56 21.31 -16.94 -13.69
C TYR A 56 21.72 -17.00 -12.21
N ASP A 57 20.84 -17.51 -11.34
CA ASP A 57 21.13 -17.69 -9.91
C ASP A 57 21.85 -19.03 -9.60
N ARG A 58 22.31 -19.74 -10.60
CA ARG A 58 23.03 -20.99 -10.39
C ARG A 58 24.52 -20.73 -10.21
N PRO A 59 25.15 -21.34 -9.22
CA PRO A 59 26.62 -21.40 -9.15
C PRO A 59 27.20 -21.84 -10.48
N ASP A 60 28.30 -21.21 -10.90
CA ASP A 60 28.98 -21.60 -12.14
C ASP A 60 29.47 -23.04 -12.07
N GLY A 61 29.23 -23.81 -13.15
CA GLY A 61 29.74 -25.16 -13.31
C GLY A 61 28.79 -26.30 -12.90
N LEU A 62 29.33 -27.47 -12.69
CA LEU A 62 28.57 -28.70 -12.39
C LEU A 62 27.79 -28.61 -11.06
N GLU A 63 28.27 -27.85 -10.10
CA GLU A 63 27.60 -27.63 -8.81
C GLU A 63 26.21 -26.91 -8.99
N GLY A 64 26.10 -26.07 -9.98
CA GLY A 64 24.83 -25.40 -10.30
C GLY A 64 23.74 -26.33 -10.80
N LEU A 65 24.07 -27.48 -11.36
CA LEU A 65 23.09 -28.47 -11.82
C LEU A 65 22.36 -29.17 -10.67
N TYR A 66 23.00 -29.26 -9.50
CA TYR A 66 22.45 -29.92 -8.31
C TYR A 66 22.02 -28.94 -7.22
N ALA A 67 22.17 -27.62 -7.46
CA ALA A 67 21.73 -26.60 -6.50
C ALA A 67 20.21 -26.60 -6.38
N PRO A 68 19.65 -26.41 -5.17
CA PRO A 68 18.20 -26.25 -4.99
C PRO A 68 17.66 -25.10 -5.80
N GLN A 69 16.56 -25.33 -6.52
CA GLN A 69 15.89 -24.33 -7.34
C GLN A 69 14.77 -23.63 -6.55
N LYS A 70 14.51 -22.35 -6.88
CA LYS A 70 13.33 -21.64 -6.39
C LYS A 70 12.08 -22.27 -7.01
N GLY A 71 11.16 -22.73 -6.17
CA GLY A 71 9.87 -23.29 -6.57
C GLY A 71 8.74 -22.22 -6.53
N ASN A 72 7.50 -22.70 -6.47
CA ASN A 72 6.34 -21.84 -6.43
C ASN A 72 6.39 -20.81 -5.30
N THR A 73 5.98 -19.58 -5.61
CA THR A 73 5.89 -18.46 -4.67
C THR A 73 4.47 -17.97 -4.55
N SER A 74 4.11 -17.44 -3.40
CA SER A 74 2.80 -16.81 -3.15
C SER A 74 2.90 -15.72 -2.09
N MET A 75 1.94 -14.80 -2.11
CA MET A 75 1.82 -13.68 -1.17
C MET A 75 0.40 -13.60 -0.61
N THR A 76 0.26 -13.04 0.60
CA THR A 76 -1.08 -12.78 1.20
C THR A 76 -1.77 -11.58 0.56
N GLY A 77 -1.05 -10.73 -0.16
CA GLY A 77 -1.46 -9.37 -0.49
C GLY A 77 -1.27 -8.42 0.70
N GLN A 78 -1.49 -7.14 0.48
CA GLN A 78 -1.34 -6.12 1.52
C GLN A 78 -2.56 -6.12 2.46
N ILE A 79 -2.33 -6.47 3.72
CA ILE A 79 -3.25 -6.21 4.82
C ILE A 79 -2.80 -4.91 5.47
N PHE A 80 -3.69 -3.96 5.70
CA PHE A 80 -3.28 -2.67 6.25
C PHE A 80 -4.27 -2.08 7.24
N GLY A 81 -3.71 -1.25 8.12
CA GLY A 81 -4.43 -0.36 9.00
C GLY A 81 -3.89 1.07 8.85
N GLU A 82 -4.78 2.06 8.91
CA GLU A 82 -4.44 3.46 8.73
C GLU A 82 -5.20 4.32 9.72
N PHE A 83 -4.52 5.33 10.25
CA PHE A 83 -5.09 6.41 11.03
C PHE A 83 -4.98 7.72 10.24
N SER A 84 -6.04 8.51 10.22
CA SER A 84 -6.08 9.77 9.48
C SER A 84 -6.63 10.91 10.34
N TRP A 85 -6.06 12.10 10.11
CA TRP A 85 -6.46 13.35 10.72
C TRP A 85 -6.88 14.36 9.65
N HIS A 86 -8.15 14.76 9.65
CA HIS A 86 -8.69 15.77 8.75
C HIS A 86 -8.30 17.17 9.23
N ILE A 87 -7.37 17.83 8.55
CA ILE A 87 -6.89 19.18 8.88
C ILE A 87 -7.82 20.24 8.28
N LYS A 88 -8.24 20.04 7.05
CA LYS A 88 -9.14 20.90 6.30
C LYS A 88 -10.16 20.06 5.55
N ARG A 89 -11.23 20.73 5.08
CA ARG A 89 -12.26 20.09 4.26
C ARG A 89 -11.72 19.17 3.15
N ARG A 90 -10.62 19.57 2.53
CA ARG A 90 -10.00 18.83 1.41
C ARG A 90 -8.68 18.17 1.75
N LEU A 91 -8.11 18.44 2.92
CA LEU A 91 -6.76 17.98 3.28
C LEU A 91 -6.80 17.11 4.53
N THR A 92 -6.23 15.93 4.41
CA THR A 92 -6.09 14.96 5.50
C THR A 92 -4.65 14.47 5.54
N LEU A 93 -4.09 14.39 6.73
CA LEU A 93 -2.86 13.63 6.96
C LEU A 93 -3.23 12.23 7.40
N ALA A 94 -2.51 11.24 6.90
CA ALA A 94 -2.71 9.85 7.26
C ALA A 94 -1.38 9.17 7.57
N GLY A 95 -1.44 8.09 8.32
CA GLY A 95 -0.32 7.21 8.57
C GLY A 95 -0.80 5.76 8.52
N GLY A 96 -0.22 4.97 7.63
CA GLY A 96 -0.59 3.58 7.39
C GLY A 96 0.52 2.60 7.75
N ILE A 97 0.11 1.44 8.23
CA ILE A 97 0.96 0.25 8.39
C ILE A 97 0.40 -0.83 7.48
N TYR A 98 1.26 -1.35 6.62
CA TYR A 98 0.93 -2.38 5.64
C TYR A 98 1.75 -3.62 5.94
N VAL A 99 1.14 -4.79 5.91
CA VAL A 99 1.78 -6.08 6.20
C VAL A 99 1.50 -7.05 5.07
N ASN A 100 2.53 -7.75 4.61
CA ASN A 100 2.43 -8.82 3.62
C ASN A 100 3.20 -10.05 4.08
N GLY A 101 2.58 -11.22 3.98
CA GLY A 101 3.23 -12.51 4.16
C GLY A 101 3.72 -13.05 2.83
N MET A 102 4.95 -13.54 2.81
CA MET A 102 5.61 -14.12 1.65
C MET A 102 5.89 -15.59 1.88
N TYR A 103 5.62 -16.41 0.88
CA TYR A 103 5.76 -17.86 0.93
C TYR A 103 6.43 -18.35 -0.35
N GLY A 104 7.35 -19.31 -0.22
CA GLY A 104 7.98 -19.96 -1.34
C GLY A 104 8.50 -21.33 -0.95
N THR A 105 9.12 -22.00 -1.90
CA THR A 105 9.74 -23.32 -1.68
C THR A 105 11.09 -23.39 -2.39
N TYR A 106 12.00 -24.21 -1.87
CA TYR A 106 13.11 -24.74 -2.65
C TYR A 106 12.75 -26.15 -3.11
N VAL A 107 13.03 -26.42 -4.36
CA VAL A 107 12.78 -27.73 -4.99
C VAL A 107 14.07 -28.36 -5.48
N ASP A 108 14.11 -29.68 -5.45
CA ASP A 108 15.19 -30.48 -6.01
C ASP A 108 15.09 -30.42 -7.55
N PRO A 109 16.18 -30.05 -8.25
CA PRO A 109 16.18 -29.93 -9.70
C PRO A 109 15.94 -31.28 -10.41
N ASP A 110 16.30 -32.39 -9.80
CA ASP A 110 16.22 -33.70 -10.45
C ASP A 110 14.82 -34.32 -10.39
N ASN A 111 14.10 -34.12 -9.30
CA ASN A 111 12.81 -34.79 -9.09
C ASN A 111 11.66 -33.87 -8.73
N GLY A 112 11.90 -32.54 -8.65
CA GLY A 112 10.89 -31.52 -8.35
C GLY A 112 10.32 -31.60 -6.92
N LYS A 113 10.92 -32.38 -6.01
CA LYS A 113 10.45 -32.49 -4.63
C LYS A 113 10.83 -31.27 -3.83
N ILE A 114 9.92 -30.85 -2.94
CA ILE A 114 10.17 -29.73 -2.03
C ILE A 114 11.24 -30.13 -1.02
N ILE A 115 12.37 -29.42 -1.03
CA ILE A 115 13.47 -29.59 -0.09
C ILE A 115 13.16 -28.87 1.21
N ARG A 116 12.77 -27.57 1.12
CA ARG A 116 12.40 -26.76 2.28
C ARG A 116 11.46 -25.62 1.92
N PRO A 117 10.57 -25.22 2.85
CA PRO A 117 9.76 -24.00 2.65
C PRO A 117 10.61 -22.75 2.90
N ARG A 118 10.28 -21.67 2.16
CA ARG A 118 10.76 -20.31 2.38
C ARG A 118 9.61 -19.49 2.94
N ARG A 119 9.85 -18.67 3.93
CA ARG A 119 8.81 -17.83 4.56
C ARG A 119 9.38 -16.49 4.93
N GLY A 120 8.54 -15.47 4.84
CA GLY A 120 8.91 -14.13 5.24
C GLY A 120 7.70 -13.23 5.47
N VAL A 121 8.00 -12.05 5.97
CA VAL A 121 7.02 -11.00 6.22
C VAL A 121 7.65 -9.66 5.88
N SER A 122 6.87 -8.78 5.28
CA SER A 122 7.22 -7.37 5.14
C SER A 122 6.25 -6.49 5.91
N VAL A 123 6.77 -5.41 6.44
CA VAL A 123 6.02 -4.37 7.13
C VAL A 123 6.42 -3.03 6.54
N THR A 124 5.44 -2.28 6.04
CA THR A 124 5.67 -0.96 5.48
C THR A 124 4.95 0.09 6.31
N MET A 125 5.64 1.17 6.65
CA MET A 125 5.09 2.33 7.35
C MET A 125 5.11 3.54 6.42
N ILE A 126 3.95 4.18 6.24
CA ILE A 126 3.79 5.27 5.29
C ILE A 126 2.98 6.41 5.91
N PRO A 127 3.62 7.53 6.24
CA PRO A 127 2.94 8.80 6.32
C PRO A 127 2.49 9.27 4.93
N SER A 128 1.27 9.79 4.84
CA SER A 128 0.67 10.21 3.58
C SER A 128 -0.19 11.46 3.72
N VAL A 129 -0.43 12.09 2.59
CA VAL A 129 -1.33 13.23 2.43
C VAL A 129 -2.45 12.84 1.49
N ARG A 130 -3.68 13.06 1.93
CA ARG A 130 -4.89 12.78 1.15
C ARG A 130 -5.61 14.07 0.79
N LEU A 131 -5.96 14.22 -0.49
CA LEU A 131 -6.68 15.35 -1.05
C LEU A 131 -8.06 14.90 -1.55
N TYR A 132 -9.11 15.46 -0.97
CA TYR A 132 -10.48 15.19 -1.38
C TYR A 132 -10.90 16.14 -2.51
N TRP A 133 -11.30 15.58 -3.65
CA TRP A 133 -11.81 16.37 -4.80
C TRP A 133 -13.28 16.69 -4.62
N SER A 134 -14.02 15.72 -4.07
CA SER A 134 -15.46 15.81 -3.85
C SER A 134 -15.79 15.36 -2.43
N ASN A 135 -16.62 16.14 -1.77
CA ASN A 135 -17.06 15.95 -0.39
C ASN A 135 -18.59 15.97 -0.33
N TYR A 136 -19.23 14.97 -0.93
CA TYR A 136 -20.65 14.74 -0.70
C TYR A 136 -20.88 14.09 0.66
N ASP A 137 -22.06 14.22 1.21
CA ASP A 137 -22.39 13.75 2.55
C ASP A 137 -22.11 12.25 2.75
N LYS A 138 -22.39 11.43 1.75
CA LYS A 138 -22.23 9.97 1.83
C LYS A 138 -21.11 9.41 0.95
N VAL A 139 -20.63 10.15 -0.04
CA VAL A 139 -19.64 9.69 -1.00
C VAL A 139 -18.55 10.74 -1.16
N ARG A 140 -17.31 10.33 -1.03
CA ARG A 140 -16.15 11.23 -1.17
C ARG A 140 -15.10 10.58 -2.07
N PHE A 141 -14.57 11.38 -2.99
CA PHE A 141 -13.48 11.01 -3.87
C PHE A 141 -12.20 11.70 -3.45
N TYR A 142 -11.09 11.00 -3.55
CA TYR A 142 -9.79 11.52 -3.14
C TYR A 142 -8.64 10.93 -3.93
N SER A 143 -7.50 11.61 -3.85
CA SER A 143 -6.18 11.07 -4.15
C SER A 143 -5.33 11.08 -2.90
N GLU A 144 -4.34 10.19 -2.85
CA GLU A 144 -3.40 10.10 -1.74
C GLU A 144 -1.99 9.89 -2.26
N PHE A 145 -1.02 10.49 -1.57
CA PHE A 145 0.40 10.30 -1.83
C PHE A 145 1.15 10.15 -0.50
N GLY A 146 2.04 9.18 -0.42
CA GLY A 146 2.83 8.89 0.76
C GLY A 146 4.23 8.40 0.43
N LEU A 147 5.14 8.70 1.34
CA LEU A 147 6.52 8.20 1.33
C LEU A 147 6.80 7.53 2.67
N GLY A 148 7.51 6.43 2.65
CA GLY A 148 7.76 5.67 3.86
C GLY A 148 8.92 4.70 3.75
N VAL A 149 8.86 3.67 4.57
CA VAL A 149 9.90 2.64 4.66
C VAL A 149 9.26 1.27 4.72
N ASN A 150 9.77 0.36 3.91
CA ASN A 150 9.47 -1.07 3.96
C ASN A 150 10.62 -1.78 4.68
N VAL A 151 10.26 -2.62 5.64
CA VAL A 151 11.18 -3.53 6.34
C VAL A 151 10.70 -4.94 6.09
N ALA A 152 11.52 -5.72 5.42
CA ALA A 152 11.17 -7.09 5.09
C ALA A 152 12.21 -8.08 5.62
N ALA A 153 11.73 -9.25 6.01
CA ALA A 153 12.55 -10.39 6.39
C ALA A 153 12.03 -11.63 5.65
N PHE A 154 12.88 -12.23 4.81
CA PHE A 154 12.53 -13.39 4.01
C PHE A 154 13.69 -14.38 3.98
N ASP A 155 13.44 -15.64 4.35
CA ASP A 155 14.39 -16.75 4.34
C ASP A 155 15.72 -16.47 5.09
N GLY A 156 15.67 -15.61 6.15
CA GLY A 156 16.83 -15.21 6.95
C GLY A 156 17.49 -13.90 6.51
N GLU A 157 17.18 -13.39 5.33
CA GLU A 157 17.64 -12.09 4.86
C GLU A 157 16.72 -10.97 5.37
N LYS A 158 17.31 -9.80 5.64
CA LYS A 158 16.59 -8.61 6.10
C LYS A 158 16.99 -7.43 5.23
N ASN A 159 15.99 -6.71 4.73
CA ASN A 159 16.19 -5.50 3.94
C ASN A 159 15.32 -4.37 4.43
N VAL A 160 15.84 -3.15 4.26
CA VAL A 160 15.12 -1.90 4.53
C VAL A 160 15.16 -1.07 3.27
N ILE A 161 14.00 -0.76 2.72
CA ILE A 161 13.86 -0.14 1.39
C ILE A 161 12.94 1.07 1.51
N PRO A 162 13.24 2.21 0.85
CA PRO A 162 12.31 3.32 0.77
C PRO A 162 11.03 2.90 0.04
N ALA A 163 9.90 3.35 0.55
CA ALA A 163 8.58 3.00 0.03
C ALA A 163 7.86 4.24 -0.50
N VAL A 164 7.26 4.11 -1.66
CA VAL A 164 6.41 5.14 -2.29
C VAL A 164 5.02 4.57 -2.49
N HIS A 165 4.02 5.34 -2.09
CA HIS A 165 2.62 4.99 -2.24
C HIS A 165 1.85 6.13 -2.89
N SER A 166 1.08 5.84 -3.91
CA SER A 166 0.17 6.77 -4.56
C SER A 166 -1.17 6.07 -4.80
N THR A 167 -2.23 6.73 -4.41
CA THR A 167 -3.61 6.35 -4.77
C THR A 167 -4.16 7.46 -5.67
N PRO A 168 -4.06 7.33 -7.00
CA PRO A 168 -4.62 8.32 -7.92
C PRO A 168 -6.10 8.51 -7.72
N VAL A 169 -6.84 7.45 -7.44
CA VAL A 169 -8.28 7.45 -7.23
C VAL A 169 -8.66 6.57 -6.06
N GLY A 170 -9.36 7.18 -5.10
CA GLY A 170 -10.02 6.48 -4.00
C GLY A 170 -11.45 7.00 -3.83
N ILE A 171 -12.33 6.13 -3.39
CA ILE A 171 -13.73 6.44 -3.08
C ILE A 171 -14.07 5.91 -1.69
N THR A 172 -14.79 6.71 -0.90
CA THR A 172 -15.43 6.25 0.34
C THR A 172 -16.94 6.41 0.23
N ALA A 173 -17.68 5.44 0.76
CA ALA A 173 -19.14 5.48 0.83
C ALA A 173 -19.62 5.18 2.26
N GLY A 174 -20.32 6.13 2.87
CA GLY A 174 -20.81 6.12 4.25
C GLY A 174 -20.40 7.37 5.04
N ARG A 175 -21.01 7.57 6.21
CA ARG A 175 -20.70 8.70 7.10
C ARG A 175 -19.75 8.30 8.21
N LYS A 176 -20.27 7.81 9.32
CA LYS A 176 -19.51 7.40 10.51
C LYS A 176 -18.80 6.06 10.29
N VAL A 177 -19.54 5.06 9.84
CA VAL A 177 -18.99 3.81 9.29
C VAL A 177 -19.02 3.95 7.78
N PHE A 178 -17.96 3.57 7.11
CA PHE A 178 -17.85 3.65 5.65
C PHE A 178 -17.08 2.47 5.08
N ILE A 179 -17.39 2.16 3.85
CA ILE A 179 -16.58 1.29 2.99
C ILE A 179 -15.71 2.17 2.10
N PHE A 180 -14.58 1.64 1.67
CA PHE A 180 -13.75 2.32 0.69
C PHE A 180 -13.19 1.35 -0.35
N ALA A 181 -12.90 1.89 -1.53
CA ALA A 181 -12.17 1.24 -2.59
C ALA A 181 -11.14 2.22 -3.15
N GLU A 182 -9.95 1.73 -3.44
CA GLU A 182 -8.81 2.50 -3.93
C GLU A 182 -8.13 1.76 -5.07
N TYR A 183 -7.62 2.51 -6.04
CA TYR A 183 -6.63 2.02 -6.97
C TYR A 183 -5.28 2.65 -6.61
N SER A 184 -4.31 1.82 -6.33
CA SER A 184 -2.99 2.25 -5.85
C SER A 184 -1.90 1.88 -6.83
N VAL A 185 -0.91 2.76 -6.92
CA VAL A 185 0.29 2.62 -7.75
C VAL A 185 1.48 3.03 -6.90
N GLY A 186 2.49 2.18 -6.83
CA GLY A 186 3.70 2.49 -6.07
C GLY A 186 4.50 1.24 -5.76
N THR A 187 5.56 1.43 -5.01
CA THR A 187 6.44 0.33 -4.61
C THR A 187 5.77 -0.58 -3.56
N VAL A 188 4.87 -0.02 -2.75
CA VAL A 188 4.17 -0.75 -1.68
C VAL A 188 3.13 -1.69 -2.24
N CYS A 189 2.27 -1.20 -3.11
CA CYS A 189 1.28 -2.03 -3.76
C CYS A 189 0.87 -1.47 -5.12
N LEU A 190 0.46 -2.37 -5.98
CA LEU A 190 -0.14 -2.09 -7.27
C LEU A 190 -1.51 -2.74 -7.33
N GLY A 191 -2.54 -1.98 -7.76
CA GLY A 191 -3.89 -2.49 -8.00
C GLY A 191 -4.93 -2.03 -6.99
N GLY A 192 -6.03 -2.77 -6.93
CA GLY A 192 -7.20 -2.43 -6.12
C GLY A 192 -7.06 -2.80 -4.65
N LYS A 193 -7.45 -1.89 -3.76
CA LYS A 193 -7.60 -2.13 -2.32
C LYS A 193 -9.04 -1.84 -1.90
N VAL A 194 -9.54 -2.60 -0.95
CA VAL A 194 -10.87 -2.41 -0.38
C VAL A 194 -10.83 -2.57 1.15
N GLY A 195 -11.76 -1.93 1.83
CA GLY A 195 -11.83 -2.06 3.27
C GLY A 195 -12.98 -1.31 3.91
N LEU A 196 -12.91 -1.23 5.21
CA LEU A 196 -13.86 -0.59 6.10
C LEU A 196 -13.16 0.48 6.93
N GLY A 197 -13.90 1.52 7.30
CA GLY A 197 -13.39 2.54 8.19
C GLY A 197 -14.46 3.11 9.12
N TYR A 198 -13.96 3.82 10.12
CA TYR A 198 -14.75 4.47 11.15
C TYR A 198 -14.22 5.89 11.41
N ARG A 199 -15.13 6.86 11.48
CA ARG A 199 -14.85 8.28 11.74
C ARG A 199 -15.37 8.71 13.10
N PHE A 200 -14.59 9.54 13.80
CA PHE A 200 -14.90 10.06 15.14
C PHE A 200 -14.34 11.46 15.38
#